data_468b7f67c036c4dca64d2109772c5d72
#
_entry.id   468b7f67c036c4dca64d2109772c5d72
#
_cell.length_a   1.000
_cell.length_b   1.000
_cell.length_c   1.000
_cell.angle_alpha   90.00
_cell.angle_beta   90.00
_cell.angle_gamma   90.00
#
_symmetry.space_group_name_H-M   'P 1'
#
loop_
_entity.id
_entity.type
_entity.pdbx_description
1 polymer ?
#
loop_
_entity_poly.entity_id
_entity_poly.type
_entity_poly.pdbx_seq_one_letter_code
_entity_poly.pdbx_strand_id
1 'polypeptide(L)'
;MKYLFIVNEGAYGSELPYNALRLAMALQKEHQAEISMFFLGDGVTAAMNNQQTPNGYYNLERMMKAVIAKKGIVKLCGTCLDARGIIDENIVKGANRSTMNELAELTENADKVLTF
;
A
#
# COMPACT_ATOMS: atom_id res chain seq x y z
N MET A 1 11.39 -11.17 9.57
CA MET A 1 11.28 -9.83 10.16
C MET A 1 10.04 -9.14 9.61
N LYS A 2 9.34 -8.43 10.46
CA LYS A 2 8.09 -7.74 10.09
C LYS A 2 8.35 -6.27 9.81
N TYR A 3 7.96 -5.82 8.63
CA TYR A 3 8.07 -4.43 8.20
C TYR A 3 6.68 -3.84 8.04
N LEU A 4 6.52 -2.61 8.53
CA LEU A 4 5.32 -1.82 8.27
C LEU A 4 5.71 -0.61 7.43
N PHE A 5 5.04 -0.46 6.30
CA PHE A 5 5.19 0.70 5.43
C PHE A 5 3.98 1.58 5.61
N ILE A 6 4.19 2.83 5.98
CA ILE A 6 3.12 3.83 6.07
C ILE A 6 3.28 4.77 4.87
N VAL A 7 2.27 4.83 4.01
CA VAL A 7 2.35 5.57 2.76
C VAL A 7 1.30 6.68 2.76
N ASN A 8 1.76 7.91 2.73
CA ASN A 8 0.91 9.11 2.81
C ASN A 8 0.72 9.82 1.48
N GLU A 9 1.58 9.55 0.50
CA GLU A 9 1.59 10.28 -0.75
C GLU A 9 0.68 9.64 -1.80
N GLY A 10 0.08 10.49 -2.63
CA GLY A 10 -0.86 10.06 -3.65
C GLY A 10 -0.21 9.45 -4.87
N ALA A 11 -1.01 8.68 -5.59
CA ALA A 11 -0.59 7.99 -6.80
C ALA A 11 -0.12 9.00 -7.85
N TYR A 12 1.07 8.74 -8.38
CA TYR A 12 1.66 9.50 -9.49
C TYR A 12 1.92 10.99 -9.23
N GLY A 13 1.59 11.47 -8.04
CA GLY A 13 1.93 12.84 -7.63
C GLY A 13 3.36 12.98 -7.17
N SER A 14 3.95 11.89 -6.71
CA SER A 14 5.36 11.78 -6.35
C SER A 14 5.78 10.33 -6.56
N GLU A 15 7.07 10.03 -6.40
CA GLU A 15 7.57 8.67 -6.54
C GLU A 15 7.59 7.92 -5.21
N LEU A 16 7.10 8.51 -4.12
CA LEU A 16 7.14 7.87 -2.81
C LEU A 16 6.34 6.57 -2.76
N PRO A 17 5.07 6.52 -3.25
CA PRO A 17 4.35 5.25 -3.28
C PRO A 17 5.04 4.20 -4.15
N TYR A 18 5.60 4.62 -5.27
CA TYR A 18 6.35 3.76 -6.17
C TYR A 18 7.55 3.14 -5.47
N ASN A 19 8.34 3.96 -4.78
CA ASN A 19 9.53 3.48 -4.08
C ASN A 19 9.16 2.63 -2.87
N ALA A 20 8.07 2.93 -2.18
CA ALA A 20 7.58 2.09 -1.09
C ALA A 20 7.27 0.68 -1.59
N LEU A 21 6.54 0.58 -2.71
CA LEU A 21 6.19 -0.72 -3.30
C LEU A 21 7.42 -1.46 -3.82
N ARG A 22 8.36 -0.74 -4.44
CA ARG A 22 9.62 -1.36 -4.90
C ARG A 22 10.39 -1.97 -3.73
N LEU A 23 10.53 -1.23 -2.64
CA LEU A 23 11.26 -1.71 -1.48
C LEU A 23 10.54 -2.91 -0.84
N ALA A 24 9.23 -2.85 -0.73
CA ALA A 24 8.44 -3.96 -0.21
C ALA A 24 8.65 -5.23 -1.03
N MET A 25 8.58 -5.11 -2.36
CA MET A 25 8.79 -6.24 -3.27
C MET A 25 10.21 -6.81 -3.16
N ALA A 26 11.21 -5.94 -3.05
CA ALA A 26 12.60 -6.37 -2.89
C ALA A 26 12.81 -7.10 -1.57
N LEU A 27 12.22 -6.61 -0.49
CA LEU A 27 12.32 -7.27 0.82
C LEU A 27 11.64 -8.64 0.81
N GLN A 28 10.51 -8.76 0.12
CA GLN A 28 9.83 -10.05 -0.03
C GLN A 28 10.69 -11.05 -0.82
N LYS A 29 11.29 -10.57 -1.91
CA LYS A 29 12.05 -11.43 -2.81
C LYS A 29 13.39 -11.87 -2.21
N GLU A 30 14.14 -10.93 -1.65
CA GLU A 30 15.52 -11.19 -1.24
C GLU A 30 15.66 -11.63 0.22
N HIS A 31 14.68 -11.29 1.07
CA HIS A 31 14.79 -11.49 2.52
C HIS A 31 13.60 -12.22 3.13
N GLN A 32 12.63 -12.67 2.32
CA GLN A 32 11.41 -13.32 2.79
C GLN A 32 10.73 -12.55 3.92
N ALA A 33 10.72 -11.23 3.81
CA ALA A 33 10.15 -10.35 4.82
C ALA A 33 8.63 -10.45 4.87
N GLU A 34 8.06 -10.29 6.05
CA GLU A 34 6.63 -10.14 6.23
C GLU A 34 6.29 -8.66 6.07
N ILE A 35 5.50 -8.35 5.07
CA ILE A 35 5.21 -6.97 4.69
C ILE A 35 3.77 -6.63 5.04
N SER A 36 3.60 -5.50 5.76
CA SER A 36 2.32 -4.82 5.90
C SER A 36 2.48 -3.41 5.37
N MET A 37 1.51 -2.96 4.59
CA MET A 37 1.48 -1.60 4.05
C MET A 37 0.17 -0.95 4.46
N PHE A 38 0.23 0.26 4.98
CA PHE A 38 -0.94 1.03 5.37
C PHE A 38 -0.91 2.36 4.61
N PHE A 39 -1.93 2.56 3.78
CA PHE A 39 -2.06 3.77 2.98
C PHE A 39 -3.09 4.69 3.61
N LEU A 40 -2.74 5.94 3.83
CA LEU A 40 -3.66 6.92 4.40
C LEU A 40 -3.48 8.27 3.73
N GLY A 41 -4.44 9.17 3.97
CA GLY A 41 -4.49 10.44 3.26
C GLY A 41 -4.59 10.20 1.76
N ASP A 42 -3.89 10.99 0.97
CA ASP A 42 -3.86 10.83 -0.48
C ASP A 42 -3.24 9.49 -0.90
N GLY A 43 -2.50 8.83 -0.01
CA GLY A 43 -1.90 7.53 -0.28
C GLY A 43 -2.92 6.47 -0.68
N VAL A 44 -4.17 6.59 -0.22
CA VAL A 44 -5.22 5.60 -0.58
C VAL A 44 -5.48 5.57 -2.09
N THR A 45 -5.15 6.63 -2.82
CA THR A 45 -5.33 6.66 -4.28
C THR A 45 -4.42 5.66 -5.00
N ALA A 46 -3.31 5.26 -4.38
CA ALA A 46 -2.43 4.24 -4.95
C ALA A 46 -3.11 2.87 -5.04
N ALA A 47 -4.16 2.65 -4.24
CA ALA A 47 -4.89 1.39 -4.21
C ALA A 47 -6.15 1.40 -5.08
N MET A 48 -6.35 2.42 -5.90
CA MET A 48 -7.48 2.41 -6.84
C MET A 48 -7.21 1.41 -7.97
N ASN A 49 -8.25 0.67 -8.37
CA ASN A 49 -8.12 -0.24 -9.50
C ASN A 49 -8.28 0.53 -10.83
N ASN A 50 -8.03 -0.18 -11.93
CA ASN A 50 -8.16 0.37 -13.31
C ASN A 50 -7.16 1.48 -13.61
N GLN A 51 -5.99 1.44 -12.99
CA GLN A 51 -4.91 2.37 -13.34
C GLN A 51 -4.40 2.05 -14.73
N GLN A 52 -4.25 3.07 -15.57
CA GLN A 52 -3.78 2.90 -16.94
C GLN A 52 -2.53 3.76 -17.14
N THR A 53 -1.42 3.08 -17.38
CA THR A 53 -0.14 3.75 -17.60
C THR A 53 0.44 3.29 -18.94
N PRO A 54 1.25 4.13 -19.60
CA PRO A 54 1.89 3.71 -20.86
C PRO A 54 2.78 2.50 -20.67
N ASN A 55 3.00 1.74 -21.74
CA ASN A 55 3.94 0.63 -21.71
C ASN A 55 5.32 1.11 -21.29
N GLY A 56 5.94 0.36 -20.37
CA GLY A 56 7.26 0.70 -19.83
C GLY A 56 7.24 1.68 -18.67
N TYR A 57 6.07 2.28 -18.36
CA TYR A 57 5.93 3.11 -17.19
C TYR A 57 5.47 2.26 -16.00
N TYR A 58 5.79 2.68 -14.78
CA TYR A 58 5.37 1.92 -13.61
C TYR A 58 3.85 2.02 -13.39
N ASN A 59 3.28 0.99 -12.78
CA ASN A 59 1.85 0.90 -12.50
C ASN A 59 1.69 0.43 -11.05
N LEU A 60 1.15 1.32 -10.19
CA LEU A 60 1.06 1.04 -8.76
C LEU A 60 0.07 -0.09 -8.45
N GLU A 61 -1.01 -0.18 -9.20
CA GLU A 61 -1.98 -1.26 -9.03
C GLU A 61 -1.33 -2.63 -9.25
N ARG A 62 -0.55 -2.75 -10.31
CA ARG A 62 0.15 -4.00 -10.64
C ARG A 62 1.18 -4.35 -9.58
N MET A 63 1.92 -3.35 -9.10
CA MET A 63 2.92 -3.54 -8.05
C MET A 63 2.27 -3.95 -6.73
N MET A 64 1.15 -3.33 -6.37
CA MET A 64 0.41 -3.67 -5.16
C MET A 64 -0.11 -5.11 -5.23
N LYS A 65 -0.64 -5.51 -6.38
CA LYS A 65 -1.07 -6.90 -6.58
C LYS A 65 0.08 -7.89 -6.41
N ALA A 66 1.29 -7.52 -6.83
CA ALA A 66 2.47 -8.37 -6.66
C ALA A 66 2.83 -8.52 -5.17
N VAL A 67 2.75 -7.44 -4.39
CA VAL A 67 2.99 -7.49 -2.94
C VAL A 67 1.95 -8.40 -2.27
N ILE A 68 0.68 -8.26 -2.63
CA ILE A 68 -0.42 -9.07 -2.09
C ILE A 68 -0.24 -10.54 -2.48
N ALA A 69 0.16 -10.83 -3.71
CA ALA A 69 0.36 -12.19 -4.19
C ALA A 69 1.42 -12.94 -3.37
N LYS A 70 2.38 -12.23 -2.80
CA LYS A 70 3.40 -12.80 -1.92
C LYS A 70 3.04 -12.65 -0.45
N LYS A 71 1.74 -12.61 -0.14
CA LYS A 71 1.17 -12.58 1.21
C LYS A 71 1.41 -11.25 1.95
N GLY A 72 1.74 -10.18 1.24
CA GLY A 72 1.78 -8.85 1.81
C GLY A 72 0.38 -8.42 2.21
N ILE A 73 0.27 -7.72 3.33
CA ILE A 73 -0.99 -7.19 3.83
C ILE A 73 -1.07 -5.73 3.40
N VAL A 74 -2.16 -5.35 2.74
CA VAL A 74 -2.39 -3.98 2.33
C VAL A 74 -3.68 -3.47 2.95
N LYS A 75 -3.55 -2.42 3.75
CA LYS A 75 -4.65 -1.79 4.47
C LYS A 75 -4.80 -0.33 4.05
N LEU A 76 -6.03 0.14 4.01
CA LEU A 76 -6.37 1.47 3.53
C LEU A 76 -7.20 2.20 4.58
N CYS A 77 -6.84 3.43 4.88
CA CYS A 77 -7.60 4.26 5.81
C CYS A 77 -9.03 4.44 5.28
N GLY A 78 -10.02 3.91 6.01
CA GLY A 78 -11.43 3.94 5.60
C GLY A 78 -11.98 5.35 5.51
N THR A 79 -11.70 6.21 6.49
CA THR A 79 -12.17 7.60 6.46
C THR A 79 -11.51 8.39 5.34
N CYS A 80 -10.27 8.06 5.00
CA CYS A 80 -9.57 8.70 3.88
C CYS A 80 -10.20 8.32 2.55
N LEU A 81 -10.62 7.06 2.40
CA LEU A 81 -11.36 6.60 1.22
C LEU A 81 -12.71 7.34 1.11
N ASP A 82 -13.45 7.40 2.21
CA ASP A 82 -14.76 8.04 2.23
C ASP A 82 -14.68 9.52 1.87
N ALA A 83 -13.68 10.22 2.41
CA ALA A 83 -13.49 11.65 2.14
C ALA A 83 -13.22 11.92 0.65
N ARG A 84 -12.71 10.92 -0.07
CA ARG A 84 -12.38 11.03 -1.50
C ARG A 84 -13.40 10.36 -2.40
N GLY A 85 -14.51 9.87 -1.82
CA GLY A 85 -15.55 9.22 -2.60
C GLY A 85 -15.12 7.89 -3.22
N ILE A 86 -14.12 7.24 -2.67
CA ILE A 86 -13.62 5.96 -3.20
C ILE A 86 -14.40 4.83 -2.55
N ILE A 87 -15.15 4.11 -3.35
CA ILE A 87 -15.97 2.98 -2.89
C ILE A 87 -15.21 1.66 -3.07
N ASP A 88 -15.66 0.62 -2.38
CA ASP A 88 -14.93 -0.66 -2.34
C ASP A 88 -14.75 -1.29 -3.72
N GLU A 89 -15.70 -1.12 -4.63
CA GLU A 89 -15.60 -1.63 -6.01
C GLU A 89 -14.43 -1.02 -6.78
N ASN A 90 -13.93 0.14 -6.34
CA ASN A 90 -12.84 0.85 -7.00
C ASN A 90 -11.47 0.62 -6.36
N ILE A 91 -11.37 -0.35 -5.48
CA ILE A 91 -10.15 -0.67 -4.76
C ILE A 91 -9.53 -1.97 -5.32
N VAL A 92 -8.21 -2.02 -5.34
CA VAL A 92 -7.45 -3.21 -5.74
C VAL A 92 -7.90 -4.40 -4.89
N LYS A 93 -8.19 -5.52 -5.56
CA LYS A 93 -8.62 -6.75 -4.89
C LYS A 93 -7.51 -7.24 -3.94
N GLY A 94 -7.88 -7.49 -2.70
CA GLY A 94 -6.94 -7.92 -1.66
C GLY A 94 -6.46 -6.81 -0.75
N ALA A 95 -6.70 -5.54 -1.13
CA ALA A 95 -6.51 -4.41 -0.24
C ALA A 95 -7.81 -4.17 0.52
N ASN A 96 -7.73 -3.84 1.80
CA ASN A 96 -8.91 -3.77 2.65
C ASN A 96 -8.98 -2.47 3.44
N ARG A 97 -10.20 -1.98 3.65
CA ARG A 97 -10.45 -0.85 4.54
C ARG A 97 -9.96 -1.18 5.94
N SER A 98 -9.48 -0.18 6.63
CA SER A 98 -8.92 -0.34 7.96
C SER A 98 -9.12 0.92 8.79
N THR A 99 -8.58 0.88 10.00
CA THR A 99 -8.75 1.93 11.00
C THR A 99 -7.41 2.30 11.61
N MET A 100 -7.39 3.44 12.31
CA MET A 100 -6.20 3.85 13.05
C MET A 100 -5.86 2.85 14.15
N ASN A 101 -6.85 2.20 14.77
CA ASN A 101 -6.60 1.17 15.77
C ASN A 101 -5.82 -0.01 15.17
N GLU A 102 -6.17 -0.42 13.96
CA GLU A 102 -5.44 -1.50 13.29
C GLU A 102 -4.03 -1.05 12.90
N LEU A 103 -3.86 0.20 12.47
CA LEU A 103 -2.53 0.74 12.21
C LEU A 103 -1.68 0.74 13.48
N ALA A 104 -2.28 1.10 14.62
CA ALA A 104 -1.57 1.07 15.90
C ALA A 104 -1.09 -0.34 16.24
N GLU A 105 -1.93 -1.37 16.02
CA GLU A 105 -1.54 -2.76 16.23
C GLU A 105 -0.41 -3.18 15.30
N LEU A 106 -0.50 -2.83 14.03
CA LEU A 106 0.56 -3.15 13.07
C LEU A 106 1.86 -2.47 13.45
N THR A 107 1.80 -1.23 13.94
CA THR A 107 2.97 -0.48 14.38
C THR A 107 3.62 -1.13 15.59
N GLU A 108 2.80 -1.53 16.58
CA GLU A 108 3.29 -2.17 17.80
C GLU A 108 3.98 -3.50 17.50
N ASN A 109 3.49 -4.25 16.53
CA ASN A 109 3.99 -5.57 16.20
C ASN A 109 5.12 -5.58 15.15
N ALA A 110 5.41 -4.45 14.54
CA ALA A 110 6.43 -4.37 13.50
C ALA A 110 7.83 -4.32 14.11
N ASP A 111 8.79 -4.95 13.44
CA ASP A 111 10.20 -4.82 13.79
C ASP A 111 10.75 -3.50 13.25
N LYS A 112 10.30 -3.09 12.07
CA LYS A 112 10.71 -1.82 11.46
C LYS A 112 9.51 -1.12 10.85
N VAL A 113 9.45 0.19 11.02
CA VAL A 113 8.39 1.04 10.45
C VAL A 113 9.04 2.05 9.52
N LEU A 114 8.58 2.09 8.29
CA LEU A 114 9.09 2.99 7.25
C LEU A 114 7.94 3.87 6.76
N THR A 115 8.17 5.16 6.68
CA THR A 115 7.16 6.12 6.25
C THR A 115 7.56 6.77 4.93
N PHE A 116 6.63 6.79 4.02
CA PHE A 116 6.81 7.40 2.69
C PHE A 116 5.78 8.49 2.45
#